data_550138b2ef163b14b61b76c8f565ade6
#
_entry.id   550138b2ef163b14b61b76c8f565ade6
#
_cell.length_a   1.000
_cell.length_b   1.000
_cell.length_c   1.000
_cell.angle_alpha   90.00
_cell.angle_beta   90.00
_cell.angle_gamma   90.00
#
_symmetry.space_group_name_H-M   'P 1'
#
loop_
_entity.id
_entity.type
_entity.pdbx_description
1 polymer ?
#
loop_
_entity_poly.entity_id
_entity_poly.type
_entity_poly.pdbx_seq_one_letter_code
_entity_poly.pdbx_strand_id
1 'polypeptide(L)'
;MTTITINLPDALAERVGGVARAVHRPVEEVLTAMLDGVAPSLDDAPEDIRAELVEMTWWEDARLMEAADATMPEEDQARTVELSADEPSSPAAQKELEALRTAYGQITLRKERATAMLSIRSGKRLLADADAA
;
A
#
# COMPACT_ATOMS: atom_id res chain seq x y z
N MET A 1 -4.21 -3.81 26.64
CA MET A 1 -5.21 -3.42 25.62
C MET A 1 -5.56 -1.95 25.72
N THR A 2 -5.81 -1.31 24.61
CA THR A 2 -6.17 0.12 24.54
C THR A 2 -7.56 0.23 23.95
N THR A 3 -8.41 1.08 24.54
CA THR A 3 -9.76 1.33 24.04
C THR A 3 -9.78 2.60 23.20
N ILE A 4 -10.31 2.50 21.98
CA ILE A 4 -10.50 3.64 21.07
C ILE A 4 -11.97 3.65 20.69
N THR A 5 -12.61 4.80 20.81
CA THR A 5 -14.01 4.99 20.40
C THR A 5 -14.06 5.81 19.13
N ILE A 6 -14.75 5.31 18.10
CA ILE A 6 -14.94 6.01 16.84
C ILE A 6 -16.41 6.01 16.44
N ASN A 7 -16.81 7.02 15.67
CA ASN A 7 -18.12 7.08 15.05
C ASN A 7 -18.01 6.58 13.62
N LEU A 8 -18.73 5.50 13.30
CA LEU A 8 -18.76 4.97 11.95
C LEU A 8 -19.95 5.56 11.18
N PRO A 9 -19.76 5.88 9.89
CA PRO A 9 -20.91 6.17 9.01
C PRO A 9 -21.91 5.02 9.04
N ASP A 10 -23.20 5.33 8.98
CA ASP A 10 -24.27 4.33 9.10
C ASP A 10 -24.14 3.18 8.09
N ALA A 11 -23.81 3.50 6.83
CA ALA A 11 -23.62 2.50 5.79
C ALA A 11 -22.46 1.53 6.10
N LEU A 12 -21.39 2.05 6.69
CA LEU A 12 -20.24 1.22 7.09
C LEU A 12 -20.61 0.36 8.30
N ALA A 13 -21.27 0.93 9.28
CA ALA A 13 -21.75 0.21 10.47
C ALA A 13 -22.68 -0.95 10.08
N GLU A 14 -23.57 -0.75 9.13
CA GLU A 14 -24.46 -1.80 8.61
C GLU A 14 -23.69 -2.92 7.92
N ARG A 15 -22.70 -2.59 7.10
CA ARG A 15 -21.87 -3.60 6.43
C ARG A 15 -21.09 -4.44 7.42
N VAL A 16 -20.46 -3.82 8.38
CA VAL A 16 -19.70 -4.52 9.43
C VAL A 16 -20.63 -5.40 10.28
N GLY A 17 -21.78 -4.85 10.65
CA GLY A 17 -22.81 -5.61 11.38
C GLY A 17 -23.31 -6.82 10.59
N GLY A 18 -23.50 -6.67 9.27
CA GLY A 18 -23.88 -7.76 8.39
C GLY A 18 -22.83 -8.88 8.33
N VAL A 19 -21.55 -8.50 8.24
CA VAL A 19 -20.44 -9.46 8.27
C VAL A 19 -20.42 -10.20 9.62
N ALA A 20 -20.53 -9.47 10.72
CA ALA A 20 -20.52 -10.05 12.06
C ALA A 20 -21.64 -11.10 12.24
N ARG A 21 -22.85 -10.79 11.76
CA ARG A 21 -23.96 -11.73 11.78
C ARG A 21 -23.71 -12.96 10.90
N ALA A 22 -23.16 -12.76 9.72
CA ALA A 22 -22.88 -13.85 8.77
C ALA A 22 -21.84 -14.84 9.31
N VAL A 23 -20.84 -14.35 10.05
CA VAL A 23 -19.78 -15.20 10.61
C VAL A 23 -20.02 -15.59 12.08
N HIS A 24 -21.14 -15.16 12.68
CA HIS A 24 -21.50 -15.41 14.08
C HIS A 24 -20.40 -14.98 15.08
N ARG A 25 -19.85 -13.78 14.87
CA ARG A 25 -18.83 -13.19 15.74
C ARG A 25 -19.22 -11.79 16.20
N PRO A 26 -18.76 -11.34 17.37
CA PRO A 26 -18.99 -9.97 17.81
C PRO A 26 -18.41 -8.96 16.83
N VAL A 27 -19.07 -7.80 16.69
CA VAL A 27 -18.62 -6.71 15.80
C VAL A 27 -17.19 -6.28 16.13
N GLU A 28 -16.84 -6.20 17.41
CA GLU A 28 -15.50 -5.81 17.87
C GLU A 28 -14.43 -6.77 17.36
N GLU A 29 -14.72 -8.05 17.36
CA GLU A 29 -13.78 -9.08 16.86
C GLU A 29 -13.60 -8.97 15.35
N VAL A 30 -14.67 -8.74 14.60
CA VAL A 30 -14.64 -8.55 13.15
C VAL A 30 -13.84 -7.30 12.80
N LEU A 31 -14.12 -6.16 13.47
CA LEU A 31 -13.39 -4.92 13.25
C LEU A 31 -11.91 -5.06 13.56
N THR A 32 -11.57 -5.70 14.66
CA THR A 32 -10.17 -5.92 15.04
C THR A 32 -9.43 -6.72 13.96
N ALA A 33 -10.03 -7.80 13.49
CA ALA A 33 -9.45 -8.62 12.44
C ALA A 33 -9.27 -7.85 11.11
N MET A 34 -10.28 -7.06 10.73
CA MET A 34 -10.20 -6.23 9.54
C MET A 34 -9.10 -5.18 9.64
N LEU A 35 -9.02 -4.48 10.77
CA LEU A 35 -7.99 -3.46 11.00
C LEU A 35 -6.60 -4.06 11.03
N ASP A 36 -6.43 -5.20 11.67
CA ASP A 36 -5.15 -5.92 11.71
C ASP A 36 -4.68 -6.32 10.30
N GLY A 37 -5.65 -6.73 9.45
CA GLY A 37 -5.34 -7.12 8.08
C GLY A 37 -5.00 -5.98 7.13
N VAL A 38 -5.41 -4.74 7.43
CA VAL A 38 -5.23 -3.61 6.52
C VAL A 38 -4.35 -2.49 7.07
N ALA A 39 -4.16 -2.42 8.38
CA ALA A 39 -3.33 -1.38 8.99
C ALA A 39 -1.87 -1.59 8.58
N PRO A 40 -1.22 -0.58 7.99
CA PRO A 40 0.16 -0.74 7.55
C PRO A 40 1.11 -0.81 8.75
N SER A 41 2.10 -1.70 8.66
CA SER A 41 3.25 -1.64 9.56
C SER A 41 4.23 -0.62 9.00
N LEU A 42 4.60 0.35 9.82
CA LEU A 42 5.52 1.43 9.41
C LEU A 42 6.97 1.14 9.77
N ASP A 43 7.21 0.12 10.58
CA ASP A 43 8.53 -0.16 11.14
C ASP A 43 9.56 -0.50 10.08
N ASP A 44 9.14 -1.17 9.02
CA ASP A 44 10.02 -1.61 7.92
C ASP A 44 10.14 -0.59 6.79
N ALA A 45 9.38 0.50 6.83
CA ALA A 45 9.41 1.51 5.79
C ALA A 45 10.45 2.59 6.10
N PRO A 46 11.22 3.06 5.09
CA PRO A 46 12.09 4.20 5.26
C PRO A 46 11.34 5.43 5.75
N GLU A 47 11.93 6.19 6.66
CA GLU A 47 11.28 7.31 7.34
C GLU A 47 10.75 8.37 6.37
N ASP A 48 11.48 8.62 5.29
CA ASP A 48 11.17 9.62 4.27
C ASP A 48 9.91 9.32 3.44
N ILE A 49 9.46 8.07 3.39
CA ILE A 49 8.28 7.67 2.61
C ILE A 49 7.09 7.23 3.47
N ARG A 50 7.28 7.08 4.79
CA ARG A 50 6.23 6.57 5.69
C ARG A 50 4.93 7.36 5.61
N ALA A 51 5.01 8.68 5.68
CA ALA A 51 3.84 9.56 5.63
C ALA A 51 3.08 9.39 4.32
N GLU A 52 3.78 9.31 3.20
CA GLU A 52 3.17 9.11 1.88
C GLU A 52 2.47 7.76 1.77
N LEU A 53 3.09 6.69 2.25
CA LEU A 53 2.49 5.35 2.24
C LEU A 53 1.18 5.32 3.02
N VAL A 54 1.10 6.06 4.13
CA VAL A 54 -0.14 6.19 4.90
C VAL A 54 -1.17 7.02 4.14
N GLU A 55 -0.76 8.15 3.55
CA GLU A 55 -1.65 9.01 2.77
C GLU A 55 -2.28 8.31 1.57
N MET A 56 -1.64 7.31 1.02
CA MET A 56 -2.18 6.49 -0.07
C MET A 56 -3.52 5.84 0.28
N THR A 57 -3.84 5.72 1.56
CA THR A 57 -5.15 5.23 2.03
C THR A 57 -6.30 6.07 1.48
N TRP A 58 -6.07 7.38 1.27
CA TRP A 58 -7.09 8.33 0.77
C TRP A 58 -6.98 8.62 -0.73
N TRP A 59 -6.00 8.02 -1.43
CA TRP A 59 -5.86 8.25 -2.86
C TRP A 59 -7.01 7.63 -3.65
N GLU A 60 -7.43 8.32 -4.71
CA GLU A 60 -8.39 7.78 -5.66
C GLU A 60 -7.81 6.60 -6.46
N ASP A 61 -8.66 5.74 -6.96
CA ASP A 61 -8.26 4.56 -7.73
C ASP A 61 -7.34 4.90 -8.89
N ALA A 62 -7.62 5.98 -9.63
CA ALA A 62 -6.79 6.41 -10.77
C ALA A 62 -5.34 6.67 -10.34
N ARG A 63 -5.15 7.37 -9.22
CA ARG A 63 -3.82 7.67 -8.70
C ARG A 63 -3.11 6.42 -8.18
N LEU A 64 -3.85 5.52 -7.53
CA LEU A 64 -3.31 4.23 -7.11
C LEU A 64 -2.90 3.37 -8.31
N MET A 65 -3.67 3.38 -9.39
CA MET A 65 -3.32 2.66 -10.62
C MET A 65 -2.03 3.20 -11.24
N GLU A 66 -1.86 4.52 -11.28
CA GLU A 66 -0.60 5.13 -11.72
C GLU A 66 0.58 4.65 -10.90
N ALA A 67 0.44 4.62 -9.57
CA ALA A 67 1.50 4.14 -8.68
C ALA A 67 1.77 2.63 -8.86
N ALA A 68 0.72 1.83 -9.07
CA ALA A 68 0.83 0.39 -9.30
C ALA A 68 1.55 0.06 -10.62
N ASP A 69 1.37 0.90 -11.64
CA ASP A 69 1.97 0.73 -12.96
C ASP A 69 3.30 1.48 -13.11
N ALA A 70 3.70 2.27 -12.13
CA ALA A 70 4.90 3.08 -12.20
C ALA A 70 6.16 2.20 -12.37
N THR A 71 7.04 2.66 -13.22
CA THR A 71 8.35 2.05 -13.42
C THR A 71 9.42 3.10 -13.29
N MET A 72 10.63 2.66 -12.98
CA MET A 72 11.78 3.56 -12.99
C MET A 72 11.99 4.09 -14.42
N PRO A 73 12.28 5.39 -14.61
CA PRO A 73 12.58 5.94 -15.93
C PRO A 73 13.70 5.14 -16.62
N GLU A 74 13.59 4.94 -17.93
CA GLU A 74 14.55 4.15 -18.71
C GLU A 74 15.98 4.67 -18.55
N GLU A 75 16.17 5.98 -18.49
CA GLU A 75 17.46 6.62 -18.28
C GLU A 75 18.09 6.17 -16.95
N ASP A 76 17.27 6.10 -15.88
CA ASP A 76 17.72 5.69 -14.56
C ASP A 76 18.00 4.19 -14.51
N GLN A 77 17.20 3.40 -15.21
CA GLN A 77 17.44 1.95 -15.34
C GLN A 77 18.77 1.69 -16.04
N ALA A 78 19.02 2.35 -17.15
CA ALA A 78 20.26 2.25 -17.91
C ALA A 78 21.46 2.69 -17.09
N ARG A 79 21.32 3.80 -16.34
CA ARG A 79 22.37 4.31 -15.48
C ARG A 79 22.68 3.35 -14.32
N THR A 80 21.64 2.75 -13.76
CA THR A 80 21.81 1.76 -12.69
C THR A 80 22.60 0.54 -13.18
N VAL A 81 22.27 0.04 -14.37
CA VAL A 81 22.99 -1.08 -14.99
C VAL A 81 24.46 -0.71 -15.25
N GLU A 82 24.70 0.47 -15.81
CA GLU A 82 26.03 0.96 -16.09
C GLU A 82 26.90 1.08 -14.83
N LEU A 83 26.33 1.65 -13.76
CA LEU A 83 27.03 1.82 -12.48
C LEU A 83 27.25 0.48 -11.75
N SER A 84 26.36 -0.50 -11.98
CA SER A 84 26.46 -1.82 -11.34
C SER A 84 27.41 -2.77 -12.07
N ALA A 85 27.64 -2.57 -13.37
CA ALA A 85 28.51 -3.42 -14.19
C ALA A 85 29.99 -3.24 -13.83
N ASP A 86 30.38 -2.02 -13.51
CA ASP A 86 31.72 -1.71 -13.00
C ASP A 86 31.59 -1.35 -11.52
N GLU A 87 32.45 -1.93 -10.66
CA GLU A 87 32.50 -1.48 -9.28
C GLU A 87 32.72 0.03 -9.27
N PRO A 88 31.86 0.80 -8.57
CA PRO A 88 31.99 2.26 -8.56
C PRO A 88 33.39 2.63 -8.06
N SER A 89 34.20 3.17 -8.95
CA SER A 89 35.60 3.52 -8.66
C SER A 89 35.74 4.86 -7.96
N SER A 90 34.62 5.62 -7.82
CA SER A 90 34.65 6.93 -7.18
C SER A 90 33.51 7.05 -6.14
N PRO A 91 33.75 7.88 -5.08
CA PRO A 91 32.69 8.16 -4.10
C PRO A 91 31.45 8.79 -4.76
N ALA A 92 31.61 9.59 -5.79
CA ALA A 92 30.50 10.21 -6.53
C ALA A 92 29.64 9.16 -7.25
N ALA A 93 30.27 8.17 -7.89
CA ALA A 93 29.56 7.08 -8.55
C ALA A 93 28.81 6.19 -7.55
N GLN A 94 29.40 5.91 -6.40
CA GLN A 94 28.74 5.16 -5.33
C GLN A 94 27.51 5.89 -4.80
N LYS A 95 27.62 7.19 -4.60
CA LYS A 95 26.53 8.03 -4.12
C LYS A 95 25.39 8.10 -5.12
N GLU A 96 25.70 8.20 -6.42
CA GLU A 96 24.71 8.17 -7.49
C GLU A 96 23.98 6.82 -7.52
N LEU A 97 24.69 5.71 -7.42
CA LEU A 97 24.12 4.37 -7.40
C LEU A 97 23.19 4.17 -6.21
N GLU A 98 23.59 4.63 -5.02
CA GLU A 98 22.76 4.58 -3.82
C GLU A 98 21.47 5.40 -3.99
N ALA A 99 21.56 6.59 -4.58
CA ALA A 99 20.39 7.43 -4.86
C ALA A 99 19.43 6.75 -5.82
N LEU A 100 19.93 6.09 -6.87
CA LEU A 100 19.11 5.34 -7.81
C LEU A 100 18.44 4.14 -7.16
N ARG A 101 19.15 3.41 -6.32
CA ARG A 101 18.59 2.29 -5.55
C ARG A 101 17.51 2.74 -4.57
N THR A 102 17.71 3.86 -3.92
CA THR A 102 16.70 4.45 -3.02
C THR A 102 15.46 4.84 -3.81
N ALA A 103 15.60 5.50 -4.95
CA ALA A 103 14.49 5.87 -5.81
C ALA A 103 13.71 4.64 -6.29
N TYR A 104 14.40 3.60 -6.69
CA TYR A 104 13.80 2.33 -7.10
C TYR A 104 13.04 1.68 -5.94
N GLY A 105 13.63 1.67 -4.76
CA GLY A 105 12.98 1.15 -3.55
C GLY A 105 11.69 1.89 -3.20
N GLN A 106 11.67 3.22 -3.33
CA GLN A 106 10.47 4.02 -3.10
C GLN A 106 9.37 3.73 -4.13
N ILE A 107 9.74 3.61 -5.41
CA ILE A 107 8.79 3.23 -6.47
C ILE A 107 8.18 1.85 -6.16
N THR A 108 8.99 0.89 -5.75
CA THR A 108 8.57 -0.45 -5.40
C THR A 108 7.60 -0.45 -4.22
N LEU A 109 7.91 0.29 -3.16
CA LEU A 109 7.03 0.39 -1.98
C LEU A 109 5.68 1.02 -2.32
N ARG A 110 5.67 2.11 -3.11
CA ARG A 110 4.42 2.71 -3.59
C ARG A 110 3.62 1.74 -4.44
N LYS A 111 4.29 1.03 -5.32
CA LYS A 111 3.68 0.02 -6.20
C LYS A 111 3.02 -1.09 -5.40
N GLU A 112 3.72 -1.64 -4.44
CA GLU A 112 3.19 -2.70 -3.56
C GLU A 112 2.01 -2.21 -2.74
N ARG A 113 2.12 -1.02 -2.17
CA ARG A 113 1.03 -0.41 -1.39
C ARG A 113 -0.19 -0.14 -2.25
N ALA A 114 0.00 0.46 -3.44
CA ALA A 114 -1.08 0.75 -4.37
C ALA A 114 -1.78 -0.53 -4.83
N THR A 115 -1.02 -1.56 -5.16
CA THR A 115 -1.56 -2.87 -5.56
C THR A 115 -2.38 -3.49 -4.44
N ALA A 116 -1.89 -3.43 -3.21
CA ALA A 116 -2.61 -3.93 -2.03
C ALA A 116 -3.92 -3.15 -1.80
N MET A 117 -3.89 -1.83 -1.88
CA MET A 117 -5.08 -0.98 -1.72
C MET A 117 -6.12 -1.25 -2.79
N LEU A 118 -5.72 -1.35 -4.05
CA LEU A 118 -6.60 -1.66 -5.16
C LEU A 118 -7.20 -3.06 -5.01
N SER A 119 -6.42 -4.03 -4.57
CA SER A 119 -6.87 -5.39 -4.32
C SER A 119 -7.96 -5.44 -3.24
N ILE A 120 -7.77 -4.72 -2.14
CA ILE A 120 -8.75 -4.62 -1.05
C ILE A 120 -10.04 -3.97 -1.57
N ARG A 121 -9.95 -2.86 -2.30
CA ARG A 121 -11.11 -2.17 -2.88
C ARG A 121 -11.84 -3.02 -3.91
N SER A 122 -11.09 -3.76 -4.73
CA SER A 122 -11.62 -4.67 -5.73
C SER A 122 -12.32 -5.87 -5.09
N GLY A 123 -11.77 -6.45 -4.05
CA GLY A 123 -12.38 -7.54 -3.29
C GLY A 123 -13.75 -7.17 -2.73
N LYS A 124 -13.91 -5.92 -2.29
CA LYS A 124 -15.20 -5.38 -1.85
C LYS A 124 -16.25 -5.38 -2.98
N ARG A 125 -15.84 -5.17 -4.23
CA ARG A 125 -16.73 -5.15 -5.40
C ARG A 125 -17.02 -6.54 -5.94
N LEU A 126 -16.08 -7.46 -5.80
CA LEU A 126 -16.24 -8.83 -6.29
C LEU A 126 -17.48 -9.53 -5.74
N LEU A 127 -17.81 -9.28 -4.47
CA LEU A 127 -19.02 -9.86 -3.86
C LEU A 127 -20.29 -9.29 -4.50
N ALA A 128 -20.31 -7.99 -4.79
CA ALA A 128 -21.44 -7.36 -5.45
C ALA A 128 -21.60 -7.85 -6.90
N ASP A 129 -20.51 -8.02 -7.63
CA ASP A 129 -20.54 -8.51 -9.01
C ASP A 129 -20.96 -9.98 -9.10
N ALA A 130 -20.58 -10.80 -8.14
CA ALA A 130 -21.02 -12.19 -8.03
C ALA A 130 -22.52 -12.31 -7.82
N ASP A 131 -23.12 -11.42 -7.03
CA ASP A 131 -24.57 -11.37 -6.80
C ASP A 131 -25.35 -10.85 -8.03
N ALA A 132 -24.69 -10.06 -8.88
CA ALA A 132 -25.28 -9.50 -10.11
C ALA A 132 -25.27 -10.48 -11.29
N ALA A 133 -24.49 -11.54 -11.19
CA ALA A 133 -24.40 -12.57 -12.22
C ALA A 133 -25.43 -13.69 -11.98
#